data_e3b9e18d7db21b9a11540c20c906ab51
#
_entry.id   e3b9e18d7db21b9a11540c20c906ab51
#
_cell.length_a   1.000
_cell.length_b   1.000
_cell.length_c   1.000
_cell.angle_alpha   90.00
_cell.angle_beta   90.00
_cell.angle_gamma   90.00
#
_symmetry.space_group_name_H-M   'P 1'
#
loop_
_entity.id
_entity.type
_entity.pdbx_description
1 polymer ?
#
loop_
_entity_poly.entity_id
_entity_poly.type
_entity_poly.pdbx_seq_one_letter_code
_entity_poly.pdbx_strand_id
1 'polypeptide(L)'
;MKYLATAACLTIGLAASATTAKAAQCGDVTIASMNWQSAEALASVDKFILNTAYGCNATVIVGDTVPTITAMTEKGKPDIAPEGWVDLLPDVVQRGVTEKKLIVAGDSITDGAIQGWYMPKYVADAHPDIKTIADALKHPELFPAPEDHSKGAVFNGPQGWGGTVVTTQLFKAYGAEKAGFVLVDTGSAAGLDGSIAKAYEHKEGWLGYYWSPTSILGKYDMVRLDAGVPHDAAEWKRCNTVATCVDPKPNAWSKDHVQTLVSASFAAKAGEPVMNYLKARGWSTTTVNKLLAWMTDNQATGDDAAKYFIKNNEPIWIKWVSADAAEKIKKAVR
;
A
#
# COMPACT_ATOMS: atom_id res chain seq x y z
N MET A 1 -60.69 -62.03 36.92
CA MET A 1 -59.72 -62.01 35.84
C MET A 1 -59.32 -60.57 35.68
N LYS A 2 -58.14 -60.21 36.17
CA LYS A 2 -57.61 -58.82 36.10
C LYS A 2 -56.45 -58.81 35.09
N TYR A 3 -56.59 -58.02 34.07
CA TYR A 3 -55.50 -57.78 33.08
C TYR A 3 -54.71 -56.57 33.51
N LEU A 4 -53.42 -56.75 33.79
CA LEU A 4 -52.43 -55.66 33.95
C LEU A 4 -51.90 -55.32 32.55
N ALA A 5 -52.03 -54.05 32.17
CA ALA A 5 -51.37 -53.50 30.99
C ALA A 5 -50.09 -52.78 31.42
N THR A 6 -48.96 -53.26 30.95
CA THR A 6 -47.63 -52.66 31.19
C THR A 6 -47.34 -51.66 30.09
N ALA A 7 -47.24 -50.36 30.39
CA ALA A 7 -46.82 -49.31 29.47
C ALA A 7 -45.32 -49.23 29.44
N ALA A 8 -44.69 -49.48 28.26
CA ALA A 8 -43.26 -49.28 28.02
C ALA A 8 -43.01 -47.84 27.51
N CYS A 9 -42.36 -47.02 28.31
CA CYS A 9 -41.86 -45.69 27.88
C CYS A 9 -40.60 -45.86 27.04
N LEU A 10 -40.71 -45.59 25.75
CA LEU A 10 -39.52 -45.42 24.85
C LEU A 10 -39.00 -44.01 24.99
N THR A 11 -37.82 -43.84 25.63
CA THR A 11 -37.07 -42.59 25.65
C THR A 11 -36.21 -42.51 24.38
N ILE A 12 -36.61 -41.68 23.44
CA ILE A 12 -35.81 -41.36 22.23
C ILE A 12 -34.77 -40.31 22.69
N GLY A 13 -33.50 -40.74 22.83
CA GLY A 13 -32.39 -39.87 23.07
C GLY A 13 -32.02 -39.15 21.76
N LEU A 14 -32.29 -37.85 21.67
CA LEU A 14 -31.72 -36.99 20.59
C LEU A 14 -30.21 -36.84 20.85
N ALA A 15 -29.41 -37.59 20.13
CA ALA A 15 -27.94 -37.31 20.03
C ALA A 15 -27.76 -36.07 19.17
N ALA A 16 -27.51 -34.92 19.76
CA ALA A 16 -27.08 -33.73 19.08
C ALA A 16 -25.65 -33.97 18.52
N SER A 17 -25.54 -34.27 17.25
CA SER A 17 -24.27 -34.33 16.57
C SER A 17 -23.73 -32.92 16.46
N ALA A 18 -22.81 -32.54 17.36
CA ALA A 18 -22.01 -31.34 17.22
C ALA A 18 -21.10 -31.52 15.98
N THR A 19 -21.52 -31.01 14.84
CA THR A 19 -20.66 -30.84 13.68
C THR A 19 -19.61 -29.80 14.06
N THR A 20 -18.42 -30.26 14.45
CA THR A 20 -17.25 -29.40 14.51
C THR A 20 -17.02 -28.88 13.10
N ALA A 21 -17.38 -27.61 12.87
CA ALA A 21 -17.01 -26.92 11.64
C ALA A 21 -15.48 -26.97 11.55
N LYS A 22 -14.97 -27.82 10.66
CA LYS A 22 -13.55 -27.89 10.33
C LYS A 22 -13.22 -26.51 9.80
N ALA A 23 -12.37 -25.77 10.50
CA ALA A 23 -11.89 -24.47 10.03
C ALA A 23 -11.43 -24.65 8.59
N ALA A 24 -12.02 -23.89 7.66
CA ALA A 24 -11.67 -23.97 6.25
C ALA A 24 -10.18 -23.61 6.15
N GLN A 25 -9.35 -24.59 5.85
CA GLN A 25 -7.95 -24.35 5.51
C GLN A 25 -7.94 -23.60 4.19
N CYS A 26 -7.53 -22.34 4.18
CA CYS A 26 -7.49 -21.54 2.96
C CYS A 26 -6.40 -21.98 1.95
N GLY A 27 -5.64 -23.03 2.28
CA GLY A 27 -4.59 -23.60 1.43
C GLY A 27 -3.43 -22.65 1.16
N ASP A 28 -2.77 -22.80 0.02
CA ASP A 28 -1.68 -21.93 -0.41
C ASP A 28 -2.22 -20.56 -0.82
N VAL A 29 -1.57 -19.51 -0.25
CA VAL A 29 -1.93 -18.11 -0.46
C VAL A 29 -0.69 -17.32 -0.85
N THR A 30 -0.78 -16.53 -1.90
CA THR A 30 0.26 -15.60 -2.32
C THR A 30 -0.14 -14.17 -1.97
N ILE A 31 0.72 -13.47 -1.23
CA ILE A 31 0.50 -12.10 -0.80
C ILE A 31 1.52 -11.19 -1.50
N ALA A 32 1.05 -10.18 -2.21
CA ALA A 32 1.94 -9.20 -2.82
C ALA A 32 2.58 -8.31 -1.75
N SER A 33 3.90 -8.19 -1.80
CA SER A 33 4.66 -7.11 -1.18
C SER A 33 5.20 -6.24 -2.30
N MET A 34 4.72 -5.02 -2.40
CA MET A 34 5.37 -4.05 -3.28
C MET A 34 6.74 -3.71 -2.70
N ASN A 35 7.67 -3.29 -3.54
CA ASN A 35 9.08 -3.10 -3.17
C ASN A 35 9.35 -1.82 -2.38
N TRP A 36 8.51 -1.52 -1.38
CA TRP A 36 8.72 -0.46 -0.39
C TRP A 36 8.31 -0.92 1.01
N GLN A 37 8.82 -0.22 2.02
CA GLN A 37 8.81 -0.67 3.42
C GLN A 37 7.41 -0.89 4.00
N SER A 38 6.41 -0.02 3.72
CA SER A 38 5.06 -0.23 4.26
C SER A 38 4.39 -1.46 3.67
N ALA A 39 4.53 -1.68 2.36
CA ALA A 39 3.95 -2.87 1.72
C ALA A 39 4.58 -4.16 2.24
N GLU A 40 5.88 -4.17 2.51
CA GLU A 40 6.58 -5.30 3.14
C GLU A 40 6.00 -5.59 4.54
N ALA A 41 5.85 -4.53 5.35
CA ALA A 41 5.30 -4.66 6.70
C ALA A 41 3.86 -5.20 6.70
N LEU A 42 2.99 -4.60 5.88
CA LEU A 42 1.58 -4.99 5.80
C LEU A 42 1.42 -6.42 5.27
N ALA A 43 2.17 -6.79 4.24
CA ALA A 43 2.15 -8.15 3.69
C ALA A 43 2.64 -9.19 4.72
N SER A 44 3.65 -8.86 5.50
CA SER A 44 4.19 -9.75 6.52
C SER A 44 3.24 -9.91 7.72
N VAL A 45 2.52 -8.86 8.11
CA VAL A 45 1.45 -8.95 9.12
C VAL A 45 0.31 -9.84 8.63
N ASP A 46 -0.12 -9.67 7.38
CA ASP A 46 -1.15 -10.54 6.77
C ASP A 46 -0.68 -11.99 6.72
N LYS A 47 0.56 -12.25 6.29
CA LYS A 47 1.16 -13.59 6.31
C LYS A 47 1.12 -14.21 7.70
N PHE A 48 1.55 -13.44 8.71
CA PHE A 48 1.57 -13.93 10.10
C PHE A 48 0.15 -14.30 10.58
N ILE A 49 -0.82 -13.42 10.40
CA ILE A 49 -2.21 -13.65 10.86
C ILE A 49 -2.86 -14.81 10.10
N LEU A 50 -2.72 -14.86 8.78
CA LEU A 50 -3.30 -15.91 7.95
C LEU A 50 -2.75 -17.29 8.32
N ASN A 51 -1.45 -17.42 8.52
CA ASN A 51 -0.82 -18.68 8.90
C ASN A 51 -1.20 -19.09 10.32
N THR A 52 -1.16 -18.15 11.26
CA THR A 52 -1.35 -18.44 12.69
C THR A 52 -2.82 -18.68 13.06
N ALA A 53 -3.71 -17.84 12.59
CA ALA A 53 -5.10 -17.84 12.99
C ALA A 53 -6.01 -18.69 12.11
N TYR A 54 -5.75 -18.72 10.80
CA TYR A 54 -6.63 -19.33 9.82
C TYR A 54 -6.08 -20.59 9.18
N GLY A 55 -4.84 -21.00 9.50
CA GLY A 55 -4.22 -22.23 9.00
C GLY A 55 -3.93 -22.20 7.50
N CYS A 56 -3.73 -21.01 6.94
CA CYS A 56 -3.26 -20.86 5.57
C CYS A 56 -1.76 -21.22 5.45
N ASN A 57 -1.31 -21.49 4.25
CA ASN A 57 0.11 -21.53 3.88
C ASN A 57 0.43 -20.27 3.05
N ALA A 58 0.45 -19.12 3.73
CA ALA A 58 0.67 -17.83 3.09
C ALA A 58 2.14 -17.54 2.88
N THR A 59 2.48 -17.11 1.66
CA THR A 59 3.83 -16.70 1.26
C THR A 59 3.79 -15.30 0.66
N VAL A 60 4.86 -14.52 0.87
CA VAL A 60 4.99 -13.17 0.32
C VAL A 60 5.74 -13.22 -1.01
N ILE A 61 5.24 -12.50 -2.00
CA ILE A 61 5.85 -12.34 -3.32
C ILE A 61 6.13 -10.87 -3.55
N VAL A 62 7.40 -10.54 -3.82
CA VAL A 62 7.82 -9.16 -4.12
C VAL A 62 7.43 -8.80 -5.55
N GLY A 63 6.94 -7.58 -5.72
CA GLY A 63 6.56 -7.04 -7.02
C GLY A 63 6.44 -5.52 -7.01
N ASP A 64 6.00 -4.96 -8.11
CA ASP A 64 5.71 -3.54 -8.30
C ASP A 64 4.24 -3.30 -8.56
N THR A 65 3.76 -2.08 -8.35
CA THR A 65 2.33 -1.74 -8.44
C THR A 65 1.69 -2.16 -9.75
N VAL A 66 2.27 -1.70 -10.87
CA VAL A 66 1.66 -1.90 -12.20
C VAL A 66 1.63 -3.37 -12.60
N PRO A 67 2.75 -4.12 -12.60
CA PRO A 67 2.73 -5.52 -13.01
C PRO A 67 1.94 -6.40 -12.04
N THR A 68 1.96 -6.12 -10.74
CA THR A 68 1.26 -6.93 -9.72
C THR A 68 -0.26 -6.81 -9.86
N ILE A 69 -0.81 -5.59 -9.89
CA ILE A 69 -2.27 -5.39 -9.99
C ILE A 69 -2.78 -5.87 -11.36
N THR A 70 -1.99 -5.67 -12.42
CA THR A 70 -2.31 -6.21 -13.75
C THR A 70 -2.38 -7.75 -13.72
N ALA A 71 -1.40 -8.41 -13.11
CA ALA A 71 -1.39 -9.87 -13.00
C ALA A 71 -2.55 -10.40 -12.15
N MET A 72 -2.92 -9.72 -11.08
CA MET A 72 -4.11 -10.06 -10.28
C MET A 72 -5.38 -10.01 -11.13
N THR A 73 -5.53 -8.96 -11.95
CA THR A 73 -6.70 -8.78 -12.81
C THR A 73 -6.73 -9.80 -13.96
N GLU A 74 -5.60 -10.11 -14.55
CA GLU A 74 -5.55 -10.99 -15.75
C GLU A 74 -5.41 -12.46 -15.39
N LYS A 75 -4.62 -12.79 -14.37
CA LYS A 75 -4.24 -14.17 -14.04
C LYS A 75 -4.78 -14.63 -12.68
N GLY A 76 -5.42 -13.74 -11.90
CA GLY A 76 -5.90 -14.03 -10.55
C GLY A 76 -4.79 -14.28 -9.52
N LYS A 77 -3.58 -13.82 -9.78
CA LYS A 77 -2.41 -13.97 -8.92
C LYS A 77 -1.56 -12.68 -8.91
N PRO A 78 -0.94 -12.35 -7.76
CA PRO A 78 -1.08 -12.96 -6.43
C PRO A 78 -2.52 -12.92 -5.90
N ASP A 79 -2.78 -13.68 -4.80
CA ASP A 79 -4.13 -13.79 -4.22
C ASP A 79 -4.57 -12.53 -3.51
N ILE A 80 -3.66 -11.86 -2.81
CA ILE A 80 -3.91 -10.67 -1.98
C ILE A 80 -2.85 -9.62 -2.30
N ALA A 81 -3.26 -8.37 -2.46
CA ALA A 81 -2.40 -7.19 -2.40
C ALA A 81 -2.86 -6.31 -1.23
N PRO A 82 -2.14 -6.34 -0.10
CA PRO A 82 -2.51 -5.60 1.11
C PRO A 82 -2.49 -4.09 0.94
N GLU A 83 -1.63 -3.57 0.08
CA GLU A 83 -1.41 -2.15 -0.14
C GLU A 83 -1.52 -1.80 -1.64
N GLY A 84 -2.75 -1.75 -2.12
CA GLY A 84 -3.05 -1.37 -3.51
C GLY A 84 -3.37 0.12 -3.63
N TRP A 85 -2.52 0.88 -4.30
CA TRP A 85 -2.71 2.30 -4.62
C TRP A 85 -3.59 2.42 -5.87
N VAL A 86 -4.90 2.29 -5.67
CA VAL A 86 -5.86 2.03 -6.75
C VAL A 86 -6.04 3.21 -7.71
N ASP A 87 -5.85 4.43 -7.24
CA ASP A 87 -5.99 5.64 -8.04
C ASP A 87 -4.83 5.83 -9.05
N LEU A 88 -3.75 5.05 -8.91
CA LEU A 88 -2.64 5.03 -9.87
C LEU A 88 -2.89 4.10 -11.08
N LEU A 89 -3.89 3.20 -10.98
CA LEU A 89 -4.27 2.26 -12.04
C LEU A 89 -5.79 2.16 -12.17
N PRO A 90 -6.51 3.28 -12.31
CA PRO A 90 -7.97 3.29 -12.22
C PRO A 90 -8.63 2.38 -13.24
N ASP A 91 -8.15 2.31 -14.46
CA ASP A 91 -8.73 1.46 -15.51
C ASP A 91 -8.52 -0.03 -15.27
N VAL A 92 -7.33 -0.41 -14.79
CA VAL A 92 -7.01 -1.81 -14.51
C VAL A 92 -7.87 -2.32 -13.35
N VAL A 93 -7.95 -1.55 -12.26
CA VAL A 93 -8.75 -1.90 -11.08
C VAL A 93 -10.23 -1.93 -11.42
N GLN A 94 -10.75 -0.88 -12.09
CA GLN A 94 -12.16 -0.82 -12.48
C GLN A 94 -12.55 -1.99 -13.39
N ARG A 95 -11.72 -2.33 -14.38
CA ARG A 95 -11.93 -3.49 -15.26
C ARG A 95 -11.96 -4.78 -14.45
N GLY A 96 -10.97 -4.99 -13.57
CA GLY A 96 -10.90 -6.19 -12.73
C GLY A 96 -12.14 -6.37 -11.85
N VAL A 97 -12.66 -5.29 -11.26
CA VAL A 97 -13.88 -5.31 -10.45
C VAL A 97 -15.12 -5.57 -11.31
N THR A 98 -15.24 -4.88 -12.45
CA THR A 98 -16.39 -5.04 -13.37
C THR A 98 -16.47 -6.45 -13.94
N GLU A 99 -15.32 -7.03 -14.30
CA GLU A 99 -15.22 -8.41 -14.80
C GLU A 99 -15.27 -9.47 -13.68
N LYS A 100 -15.46 -9.05 -12.43
CA LYS A 100 -15.51 -9.93 -11.24
C LYS A 100 -14.24 -10.78 -11.07
N LYS A 101 -13.10 -10.27 -11.47
CA LYS A 101 -11.78 -10.91 -11.31
C LYS A 101 -11.06 -10.40 -10.06
N LEU A 102 -11.37 -9.17 -9.65
CA LEU A 102 -10.78 -8.48 -8.52
C LEU A 102 -11.86 -8.01 -7.54
N ILE A 103 -11.56 -8.10 -6.26
CA ILE A 103 -12.41 -7.61 -5.17
C ILE A 103 -11.63 -6.58 -4.39
N VAL A 104 -12.23 -5.40 -4.17
CA VAL A 104 -11.77 -4.43 -3.18
C VAL A 104 -12.33 -4.87 -1.84
N ALA A 105 -11.49 -5.38 -0.96
CA ALA A 105 -11.94 -5.92 0.34
C ALA A 105 -12.20 -4.80 1.35
N GLY A 106 -11.38 -3.75 1.37
CA GLY A 106 -11.53 -2.61 2.27
C GLY A 106 -10.37 -1.63 2.14
N ASP A 107 -10.46 -0.51 2.85
CA ASP A 107 -9.38 0.48 2.88
C ASP A 107 -8.22 -0.04 3.73
N SER A 108 -7.05 -0.13 3.13
CA SER A 108 -5.83 -0.53 3.80
C SER A 108 -5.28 0.61 4.67
N ILE A 109 -5.21 1.82 4.11
CA ILE A 109 -4.89 3.04 4.86
C ILE A 109 -6.17 3.84 5.04
N THR A 110 -6.73 3.82 6.27
CA THR A 110 -8.11 4.27 6.55
C THR A 110 -8.29 5.79 6.57
N ASP A 111 -7.23 6.55 6.78
CA ASP A 111 -7.22 8.01 6.76
C ASP A 111 -6.67 8.59 5.44
N GLY A 112 -6.40 7.69 4.48
CA GLY A 112 -5.93 7.99 3.15
C GLY A 112 -4.44 8.31 3.11
N ALA A 113 -3.90 8.29 1.90
CA ALA A 113 -2.50 8.55 1.62
C ALA A 113 -2.33 9.83 0.79
N ILE A 114 -1.11 10.33 0.73
CA ILE A 114 -0.79 11.56 0.02
C ILE A 114 0.45 11.34 -0.84
N GLN A 115 0.37 11.72 -2.09
CA GLN A 115 1.50 11.74 -3.02
C GLN A 115 1.72 13.14 -3.58
N GLY A 116 2.90 13.38 -4.13
CA GLY A 116 3.18 14.66 -4.78
C GLY A 116 4.64 14.86 -5.09
N TRP A 117 4.97 16.05 -5.55
CA TRP A 117 6.34 16.51 -5.60
C TRP A 117 6.67 17.30 -4.34
N TYR A 118 7.82 17.02 -3.80
CA TYR A 118 8.29 17.57 -2.54
C TYR A 118 9.63 18.28 -2.71
N MET A 119 9.91 19.20 -1.81
CA MET A 119 11.23 19.79 -1.61
C MET A 119 11.57 19.87 -0.12
N PRO A 120 12.86 19.93 0.27
CA PRO A 120 13.25 20.11 1.67
C PRO A 120 12.68 21.40 2.26
N LYS A 121 12.27 21.33 3.53
CA LYS A 121 11.71 22.51 4.22
C LYS A 121 12.68 23.67 4.29
N TYR A 122 13.98 23.42 4.45
CA TYR A 122 14.98 24.50 4.47
C TYR A 122 15.09 25.23 3.13
N VAL A 123 14.79 24.58 2.01
CA VAL A 123 14.70 25.25 0.70
C VAL A 123 13.44 26.11 0.65
N ALA A 124 12.29 25.58 1.11
CA ALA A 124 11.04 26.34 1.17
C ALA A 124 11.15 27.57 2.07
N ASP A 125 11.86 27.46 3.20
CA ASP A 125 12.07 28.57 4.13
C ASP A 125 12.99 29.66 3.53
N ALA A 126 14.00 29.25 2.75
CA ALA A 126 14.91 30.18 2.07
C ALA A 126 14.27 30.84 0.82
N HIS A 127 13.30 30.17 0.21
CA HIS A 127 12.62 30.59 -1.02
C HIS A 127 11.09 30.55 -0.83
N PRO A 128 10.51 31.47 -0.03
CA PRO A 128 9.08 31.44 0.32
C PRO A 128 8.14 31.75 -0.86
N ASP A 129 8.67 32.20 -1.99
CA ASP A 129 8.01 32.42 -3.27
C ASP A 129 7.76 31.10 -4.05
N ILE A 130 8.51 30.01 -3.75
CA ILE A 130 8.32 28.70 -4.34
C ILE A 130 7.21 27.97 -3.58
N LYS A 131 6.01 27.96 -4.15
CA LYS A 131 4.82 27.30 -3.58
C LYS A 131 4.27 26.21 -4.46
N THR A 132 4.43 26.38 -5.78
CA THR A 132 3.88 25.46 -6.77
C THR A 132 4.98 24.73 -7.53
N ILE A 133 4.60 23.63 -8.20
CA ILE A 133 5.49 22.93 -9.13
C ILE A 133 6.04 23.91 -10.18
N ALA A 134 5.17 24.76 -10.74
CA ALA A 134 5.60 25.74 -11.74
C ALA A 134 6.58 26.80 -11.18
N ASP A 135 6.49 27.15 -9.90
CA ASP A 135 7.49 28.03 -9.29
C ASP A 135 8.84 27.34 -9.12
N ALA A 136 8.85 26.10 -8.63
CA ALA A 136 10.09 25.32 -8.48
C ALA A 136 10.82 25.13 -9.82
N LEU A 137 10.07 24.93 -10.89
CA LEU A 137 10.64 24.76 -12.25
C LEU A 137 11.27 26.04 -12.84
N LYS A 138 11.13 27.20 -12.21
CA LYS A 138 11.87 28.43 -12.61
C LYS A 138 13.29 28.47 -12.07
N HIS A 139 13.67 27.55 -11.17
CA HIS A 139 14.90 27.55 -10.40
C HIS A 139 15.67 26.22 -10.51
N PRO A 140 16.11 25.81 -11.72
CA PRO A 140 16.88 24.57 -11.88
C PRO A 140 18.20 24.58 -11.06
N GLU A 141 18.78 25.74 -10.82
CA GLU A 141 20.00 25.92 -10.04
C GLU A 141 19.83 25.55 -8.56
N LEU A 142 18.60 25.60 -8.04
CA LEU A 142 18.33 25.21 -6.65
C LEU A 142 18.22 23.69 -6.44
N PHE A 143 18.04 22.94 -7.50
CA PHE A 143 17.77 21.50 -7.46
C PHE A 143 18.73 20.73 -8.36
N PRO A 144 20.04 20.77 -8.12
CA PRO A 144 21.05 20.30 -9.07
C PRO A 144 20.91 18.81 -9.40
N ALA A 145 21.04 18.49 -10.68
CA ALA A 145 21.04 17.10 -11.12
C ALA A 145 22.39 16.42 -10.76
N PRO A 146 22.38 15.15 -10.29
CA PRO A 146 23.60 14.49 -9.82
C PRO A 146 24.71 14.36 -10.85
N GLU A 147 24.36 14.19 -12.13
CA GLU A 147 25.31 13.95 -13.21
C GLU A 147 25.69 15.23 -13.98
N ASP A 148 24.83 16.25 -13.92
CA ASP A 148 25.04 17.52 -14.63
C ASP A 148 24.46 18.67 -13.81
N HIS A 149 25.27 19.28 -12.98
CA HIS A 149 24.87 20.39 -12.10
C HIS A 149 24.44 21.67 -12.84
N SER A 150 24.59 21.72 -14.17
CA SER A 150 24.04 22.82 -14.98
C SER A 150 22.53 22.67 -15.22
N LYS A 151 21.95 21.52 -14.83
CA LYS A 151 20.53 21.20 -14.92
C LYS A 151 19.92 20.99 -13.56
N GLY A 152 18.61 21.23 -13.47
CA GLY A 152 17.82 20.80 -12.33
C GLY A 152 17.45 19.31 -12.43
N ALA A 153 17.15 18.67 -11.31
CA ALA A 153 16.63 17.31 -11.25
C ALA A 153 15.20 17.27 -10.71
N VAL A 154 14.37 16.42 -11.29
CA VAL A 154 13.17 15.89 -10.66
C VAL A 154 13.44 14.42 -10.39
N PHE A 155 13.58 14.04 -9.12
CA PHE A 155 13.78 12.66 -8.72
C PHE A 155 12.48 11.87 -8.82
N ASN A 156 12.56 10.65 -9.35
CA ASN A 156 11.44 9.77 -9.58
C ASN A 156 11.71 8.39 -8.96
N GLY A 157 10.64 7.65 -8.69
CA GLY A 157 10.73 6.28 -8.21
C GLY A 157 11.13 5.28 -9.29
N PRO A 158 11.31 4.02 -8.91
CA PRO A 158 11.67 2.96 -9.86
C PRO A 158 10.58 2.72 -10.90
N GLN A 159 10.98 2.20 -12.04
CA GLN A 159 10.04 1.74 -13.06
C GLN A 159 9.15 0.62 -12.48
N GLY A 160 7.88 0.58 -12.90
CA GLY A 160 6.89 -0.36 -12.37
C GLY A 160 5.98 0.23 -11.28
N TRP A 161 6.34 1.38 -10.72
CA TRP A 161 5.42 2.11 -9.83
C TRP A 161 4.44 2.97 -10.61
N GLY A 162 3.18 3.01 -10.15
CA GLY A 162 2.19 3.91 -10.71
C GLY A 162 2.55 5.39 -10.48
N GLY A 163 3.09 5.72 -9.31
CA GLY A 163 3.59 7.07 -8.99
C GLY A 163 4.69 7.55 -9.93
N THR A 164 5.57 6.63 -10.38
CA THR A 164 6.61 6.92 -11.37
C THR A 164 6.01 7.27 -12.73
N VAL A 165 4.96 6.56 -13.14
CA VAL A 165 4.22 6.89 -14.38
C VAL A 165 3.63 8.28 -14.28
N VAL A 166 2.91 8.58 -13.20
CA VAL A 166 2.30 9.91 -13.00
C VAL A 166 3.35 11.01 -12.98
N THR A 167 4.45 10.82 -12.22
CA THR A 167 5.54 11.80 -12.17
C THR A 167 6.15 12.06 -13.54
N THR A 168 6.37 11.02 -14.34
CA THR A 168 6.87 11.15 -15.71
C THR A 168 5.90 11.96 -16.59
N GLN A 169 4.60 11.73 -16.46
CA GLN A 169 3.61 12.48 -17.22
C GLN A 169 3.51 13.94 -16.76
N LEU A 170 3.54 14.18 -15.44
CA LEU A 170 3.55 15.55 -14.92
C LEU A 170 4.84 16.30 -15.29
N PHE A 171 5.99 15.65 -15.31
CA PHE A 171 7.25 16.23 -15.79
C PHE A 171 7.10 16.77 -17.23
N LYS A 172 6.49 15.99 -18.12
CA LYS A 172 6.17 16.43 -19.49
C LYS A 172 5.13 17.55 -19.50
N ALA A 173 4.05 17.39 -18.73
CA ALA A 173 2.92 18.30 -18.71
C ALA A 173 3.30 19.71 -18.23
N TYR A 174 4.18 19.81 -17.23
CA TYR A 174 4.71 21.09 -16.74
C TYR A 174 5.86 21.64 -17.59
N GLY A 175 6.31 20.91 -18.62
CA GLY A 175 7.40 21.33 -19.48
C GLY A 175 8.76 21.40 -18.77
N ALA A 176 8.97 20.55 -17.76
CA ALA A 176 10.16 20.57 -16.90
C ALA A 176 11.47 20.43 -17.69
N GLU A 177 11.50 19.61 -18.76
CA GLU A 177 12.67 19.49 -19.64
C GLU A 177 13.05 20.83 -20.30
N LYS A 178 12.04 21.59 -20.77
CA LYS A 178 12.25 22.92 -21.38
C LYS A 178 12.68 23.96 -20.34
N ALA A 179 12.34 23.73 -19.08
CA ALA A 179 12.76 24.55 -17.95
C ALA A 179 14.17 24.18 -17.45
N GLY A 180 14.89 23.28 -18.12
CA GLY A 180 16.26 22.92 -17.78
C GLY A 180 16.38 21.77 -16.78
N PHE A 181 15.30 21.01 -16.52
CA PHE A 181 15.35 19.86 -15.63
C PHE A 181 15.53 18.54 -16.38
N VAL A 182 16.09 17.56 -15.69
CA VAL A 182 16.11 16.17 -16.09
C VAL A 182 15.32 15.31 -15.09
N LEU A 183 14.71 14.26 -15.60
CA LEU A 183 14.04 13.27 -14.73
C LEU A 183 15.09 12.24 -14.31
N VAL A 184 15.25 12.05 -13.00
CA VAL A 184 16.24 11.13 -12.43
C VAL A 184 15.53 9.91 -11.89
N ASP A 185 15.72 8.75 -12.54
CA ASP A 185 15.24 7.46 -12.06
C ASP A 185 16.18 6.95 -10.96
N THR A 186 15.66 6.72 -9.76
CA THR A 186 16.45 6.27 -8.62
C THR A 186 16.60 4.75 -8.52
N GLY A 187 15.93 4.01 -9.41
CA GLY A 187 16.04 2.56 -9.55
C GLY A 187 15.42 1.73 -8.42
N SER A 188 15.22 2.30 -7.23
CA SER A 188 14.61 1.60 -6.07
C SER A 188 14.03 2.58 -5.05
N ALA A 189 13.16 2.09 -4.15
CA ALA A 189 12.71 2.87 -2.99
C ALA A 189 13.88 3.37 -2.14
N ALA A 190 14.83 2.48 -1.84
CA ALA A 190 16.03 2.83 -1.07
C ALA A 190 16.89 3.89 -1.78
N GLY A 191 16.97 3.87 -3.10
CA GLY A 191 17.65 4.89 -3.89
C GLY A 191 16.96 6.25 -3.80
N LEU A 192 15.62 6.27 -3.83
CA LEU A 192 14.84 7.49 -3.66
C LEU A 192 14.99 8.06 -2.24
N ASP A 193 14.87 7.21 -1.20
CA ASP A 193 15.09 7.57 0.20
C ASP A 193 16.50 8.11 0.42
N GLY A 194 17.50 7.44 -0.13
CA GLY A 194 18.92 7.83 -0.06
C GLY A 194 19.18 9.18 -0.73
N SER A 195 18.48 9.51 -1.82
CA SER A 195 18.61 10.81 -2.48
C SER A 195 18.14 11.96 -1.60
N ILE A 196 17.02 11.78 -0.86
CA ILE A 196 16.53 12.76 0.13
C ILE A 196 17.51 12.87 1.29
N ALA A 197 17.96 11.75 1.85
CA ALA A 197 18.90 11.73 2.96
C ALA A 197 20.20 12.47 2.61
N LYS A 198 20.76 12.21 1.42
CA LYS A 198 21.95 12.89 0.90
C LYS A 198 21.74 14.41 0.78
N ALA A 199 20.60 14.83 0.21
CA ALA A 199 20.31 16.26 0.09
C ALA A 199 20.25 16.94 1.47
N TYR A 200 19.66 16.28 2.47
CA TYR A 200 19.63 16.79 3.85
C TYR A 200 21.01 16.87 4.50
N GLU A 201 21.84 15.86 4.29
CA GLU A 201 23.22 15.79 4.83
C GLU A 201 24.08 16.93 4.27
N HIS A 202 23.97 17.21 2.98
CA HIS A 202 24.75 18.22 2.29
C HIS A 202 24.09 19.62 2.26
N LYS A 203 22.86 19.75 2.74
CA LYS A 203 22.05 20.97 2.62
C LYS A 203 21.84 21.43 1.17
N GLU A 204 21.75 20.46 0.27
CA GLU A 204 21.46 20.67 -1.16
C GLU A 204 19.95 20.67 -1.42
N GLY A 205 19.53 21.36 -2.48
CA GLY A 205 18.12 21.26 -2.91
C GLY A 205 17.81 19.89 -3.48
N TRP A 206 16.58 19.48 -3.27
CA TRP A 206 16.01 18.26 -3.83
C TRP A 206 14.58 18.55 -4.30
N LEU A 207 14.20 18.08 -5.46
CA LEU A 207 12.85 18.16 -5.98
C LEU A 207 12.47 16.80 -6.56
N GLY A 208 11.32 16.25 -6.18
CA GLY A 208 10.92 14.97 -6.74
C GLY A 208 9.65 14.40 -6.15
N TYR A 209 9.31 13.23 -6.66
CA TYR A 209 8.19 12.44 -6.21
C TYR A 209 8.44 11.82 -4.84
N TYR A 210 7.46 11.94 -3.95
CA TYR A 210 7.43 11.20 -2.71
C TYR A 210 5.99 11.01 -2.20
N TRP A 211 5.83 10.22 -1.13
CA TRP A 211 4.50 9.89 -0.58
C TRP A 211 4.50 9.71 0.93
N SER A 212 3.30 9.65 1.53
CA SER A 212 3.03 9.33 2.92
C SER A 212 1.96 8.22 2.99
N PRO A 213 2.10 7.22 3.90
CA PRO A 213 3.02 7.12 5.03
C PRO A 213 4.42 6.57 4.68
N THR A 214 5.48 7.15 5.24
CA THR A 214 6.87 6.69 5.11
C THR A 214 7.70 7.09 6.33
N SER A 215 8.80 6.37 6.59
CA SER A 215 9.76 6.74 7.63
C SER A 215 10.54 8.03 7.29
N ILE A 216 10.80 8.28 6.02
CA ILE A 216 11.57 9.44 5.54
C ILE A 216 10.87 10.76 5.89
N LEU A 217 9.56 10.88 5.66
CA LEU A 217 8.81 12.09 6.03
C LEU A 217 8.66 12.28 7.55
N GLY A 218 8.90 11.23 8.34
CA GLY A 218 9.02 11.33 9.79
C GLY A 218 10.38 11.82 10.26
N LYS A 219 11.42 11.65 9.44
CA LYS A 219 12.81 12.01 9.76
C LYS A 219 13.25 13.34 9.18
N TYR A 220 12.78 13.67 7.99
CA TYR A 220 13.16 14.86 7.24
C TYR A 220 11.93 15.73 6.95
N ASP A 221 12.01 17.01 7.32
CA ASP A 221 10.95 17.98 7.08
C ASP A 221 10.86 18.33 5.59
N MET A 222 9.91 17.76 4.89
CA MET A 222 9.67 18.01 3.47
C MET A 222 8.38 18.79 3.27
N VAL A 223 8.37 19.67 2.29
CA VAL A 223 7.19 20.44 1.88
C VAL A 223 6.69 19.91 0.54
N ARG A 224 5.41 19.51 0.50
CA ARG A 224 4.75 19.15 -0.76
C ARG A 224 4.38 20.41 -1.52
N LEU A 225 4.78 20.48 -2.78
CA LEU A 225 4.41 21.58 -3.67
C LEU A 225 2.95 21.46 -4.11
N ASP A 226 2.30 22.61 -4.22
CA ASP A 226 0.99 22.70 -4.87
C ASP A 226 1.15 22.50 -6.38
N ALA A 227 0.18 21.85 -7.01
CA ALA A 227 0.19 21.66 -8.45
C ALA A 227 -0.09 22.97 -9.22
N GLY A 228 -0.66 23.99 -8.58
CA GLY A 228 -1.10 25.22 -9.21
C GLY A 228 -2.35 25.08 -10.09
N VAL A 229 -2.92 23.88 -10.13
CA VAL A 229 -4.17 23.53 -10.84
C VAL A 229 -4.99 22.57 -9.98
N PRO A 230 -6.33 22.56 -10.11
CA PRO A 230 -7.16 21.58 -9.43
C PRO A 230 -6.97 20.18 -10.00
N HIS A 231 -7.40 19.16 -9.22
CA HIS A 231 -7.46 17.79 -9.72
C HIS A 231 -8.55 17.63 -10.78
N ASP A 232 -8.17 17.11 -11.94
CA ASP A 232 -9.05 16.70 -13.02
C ASP A 232 -9.00 15.17 -13.16
N ALA A 233 -10.05 14.50 -12.69
CA ALA A 233 -10.14 13.04 -12.71
C ALA A 233 -10.22 12.47 -14.14
N ALA A 234 -10.76 13.23 -15.09
CA ALA A 234 -10.81 12.79 -16.50
C ALA A 234 -9.41 12.78 -17.12
N GLU A 235 -8.63 13.85 -16.91
CA GLU A 235 -7.25 13.93 -17.36
C GLU A 235 -6.35 12.92 -16.63
N TRP A 236 -6.57 12.72 -15.33
CA TRP A 236 -5.86 11.71 -14.54
C TRP A 236 -5.96 10.32 -15.18
N LYS A 237 -7.18 9.91 -15.47
CA LYS A 237 -7.46 8.63 -16.12
C LYS A 237 -7.03 8.59 -17.58
N ARG A 238 -7.23 9.69 -18.35
CA ARG A 238 -6.91 9.76 -19.78
C ARG A 238 -5.42 9.66 -20.03
N CYS A 239 -4.62 10.32 -19.20
CA CYS A 239 -3.22 10.56 -19.52
C CYS A 239 -2.25 10.46 -18.34
N ASN A 240 -2.54 11.06 -17.17
CA ASN A 240 -1.53 11.13 -16.13
C ASN A 240 -1.14 9.75 -15.58
N THR A 241 -2.06 8.76 -15.57
CA THR A 241 -1.79 7.37 -15.17
C THR A 241 -1.42 6.44 -16.34
N VAL A 242 -1.27 6.97 -17.55
CA VAL A 242 -1.03 6.20 -18.78
C VAL A 242 0.38 6.44 -19.30
N ALA A 243 1.27 5.48 -19.14
CA ALA A 243 2.69 5.61 -19.49
C ALA A 243 2.94 5.99 -20.96
N THR A 244 2.07 5.53 -21.87
CA THR A 244 2.17 5.78 -23.32
C THR A 244 1.51 7.07 -23.79
N CYS A 245 0.89 7.85 -22.88
CA CYS A 245 0.26 9.11 -23.26
C CYS A 245 1.30 10.13 -23.70
N VAL A 246 1.00 10.84 -24.80
CA VAL A 246 1.95 11.75 -25.47
C VAL A 246 1.66 13.24 -25.20
N ASP A 247 0.44 13.57 -24.73
CA ASP A 247 -0.04 14.94 -24.54
C ASP A 247 -0.63 15.19 -23.13
N PRO A 248 0.10 14.87 -22.03
CA PRO A 248 -0.39 15.08 -20.70
C PRO A 248 -0.58 16.56 -20.38
N LYS A 249 -1.60 16.86 -19.56
CA LYS A 249 -1.82 18.19 -19.00
C LYS A 249 -1.42 18.23 -17.53
N PRO A 250 -1.01 19.41 -17.02
CA PRO A 250 -0.83 19.62 -15.59
C PRO A 250 -2.06 19.19 -14.80
N ASN A 251 -1.84 18.55 -13.66
CA ASN A 251 -2.89 18.04 -12.81
C ASN A 251 -2.42 17.99 -11.35
N ALA A 252 -3.34 18.11 -10.40
CA ALA A 252 -3.05 17.86 -9.00
C ALA A 252 -3.16 16.37 -8.68
N TRP A 253 -2.33 15.90 -7.73
CA TRP A 253 -2.53 14.61 -7.09
C TRP A 253 -3.82 14.64 -6.27
N SER A 254 -4.65 13.63 -6.39
CA SER A 254 -5.80 13.44 -5.50
C SER A 254 -5.36 12.95 -4.12
N LYS A 255 -6.31 12.90 -3.19
CA LYS A 255 -6.13 12.07 -1.99
C LYS A 255 -6.26 10.61 -2.44
N ASP A 256 -5.21 9.82 -2.20
CA ASP A 256 -5.16 8.46 -2.69
C ASP A 256 -5.93 7.50 -1.80
N HIS A 257 -6.65 6.56 -2.44
CA HIS A 257 -7.22 5.40 -1.79
C HIS A 257 -6.20 4.27 -1.85
N VAL A 258 -5.78 3.82 -0.68
CA VAL A 258 -4.94 2.63 -0.56
C VAL A 258 -5.80 1.50 -0.03
N GLN A 259 -6.02 0.49 -0.88
CA GLN A 259 -7.02 -0.54 -0.63
C GLN A 259 -6.42 -1.95 -0.65
N THR A 260 -7.05 -2.84 0.10
CA THR A 260 -6.75 -4.26 0.02
C THR A 260 -7.45 -4.86 -1.19
N LEU A 261 -6.66 -5.36 -2.13
CA LEU A 261 -7.16 -6.05 -3.31
C LEU A 261 -7.04 -7.56 -3.13
N VAL A 262 -8.08 -8.27 -3.55
CA VAL A 262 -8.17 -9.73 -3.44
C VAL A 262 -8.59 -10.30 -4.79
N SER A 263 -7.91 -11.35 -5.27
CA SER A 263 -8.37 -12.05 -6.47
C SER A 263 -9.68 -12.79 -6.20
N ALA A 264 -10.61 -12.74 -7.13
CA ALA A 264 -11.92 -13.41 -6.97
C ALA A 264 -11.77 -14.93 -6.82
N SER A 265 -10.78 -15.53 -7.48
CA SER A 265 -10.46 -16.94 -7.36
C SER A 265 -10.03 -17.35 -5.95
N PHE A 266 -9.27 -16.49 -5.27
CA PHE A 266 -8.93 -16.72 -3.87
C PHE A 266 -10.13 -16.48 -2.95
N ALA A 267 -10.86 -15.40 -3.12
CA ALA A 267 -12.01 -15.07 -2.29
C ALA A 267 -13.06 -16.20 -2.27
N ALA A 268 -13.25 -16.88 -3.40
CA ALA A 268 -14.18 -18.02 -3.52
C ALA A 268 -13.76 -19.23 -2.65
N LYS A 269 -12.48 -19.41 -2.37
CA LYS A 269 -11.95 -20.55 -1.59
C LYS A 269 -11.51 -20.18 -0.17
N ALA A 270 -11.23 -18.90 0.10
CA ALA A 270 -10.68 -18.43 1.36
C ALA A 270 -11.61 -18.63 2.57
N GLY A 271 -12.91 -18.68 2.31
CA GLY A 271 -13.94 -18.75 3.36
C GLY A 271 -14.19 -17.38 4.02
N GLU A 272 -15.38 -17.29 4.63
CA GLU A 272 -15.87 -16.06 5.23
C GLU A 272 -14.96 -15.49 6.33
N PRO A 273 -14.38 -16.30 7.24
CA PRO A 273 -13.51 -15.75 8.30
C PRO A 273 -12.27 -15.01 7.77
N VAL A 274 -11.65 -15.52 6.72
CA VAL A 274 -10.48 -14.88 6.08
C VAL A 274 -10.90 -13.59 5.38
N MET A 275 -11.99 -13.62 4.63
CA MET A 275 -12.49 -12.43 3.94
C MET A 275 -12.94 -11.34 4.92
N ASN A 276 -13.55 -11.71 6.06
CA ASN A 276 -13.91 -10.76 7.12
C ASN A 276 -12.67 -10.11 7.73
N TYR A 277 -11.59 -10.88 7.96
CA TYR A 277 -10.31 -10.32 8.39
C TYR A 277 -9.77 -9.30 7.39
N LEU A 278 -9.64 -9.68 6.12
CA LEU A 278 -9.12 -8.79 5.07
C LEU A 278 -9.95 -7.52 4.90
N LYS A 279 -11.26 -7.62 5.11
CA LYS A 279 -12.19 -6.48 5.07
C LYS A 279 -12.06 -5.57 6.30
N ALA A 280 -11.85 -6.15 7.48
CA ALA A 280 -11.77 -5.39 8.73
C ALA A 280 -10.40 -4.78 8.99
N ARG A 281 -9.35 -5.30 8.31
CA ARG A 281 -7.98 -4.85 8.51
C ARG A 281 -7.76 -3.48 7.89
N GLY A 282 -7.55 -2.49 8.74
CA GLY A 282 -7.26 -1.11 8.34
C GLY A 282 -6.20 -0.48 9.24
N TRP A 283 -5.35 0.32 8.65
CA TRP A 283 -4.24 1.00 9.30
C TRP A 283 -4.45 2.52 9.26
N SER A 284 -4.18 3.21 10.36
CA SER A 284 -4.01 4.66 10.28
C SER A 284 -2.59 5.00 9.81
N THR A 285 -2.45 6.09 9.08
CA THR A 285 -1.14 6.65 8.67
C THR A 285 -0.19 6.77 9.87
N THR A 286 -0.69 7.21 11.02
CA THR A 286 0.10 7.31 12.25
C THR A 286 0.62 5.94 12.72
N THR A 287 -0.18 4.88 12.63
CA THR A 287 0.24 3.52 13.01
C THR A 287 1.31 3.00 12.08
N VAL A 288 1.13 3.19 10.77
CA VAL A 288 2.12 2.79 9.76
C VAL A 288 3.43 3.55 9.98
N ASN A 289 3.41 4.88 10.10
CA ASN A 289 4.61 5.68 10.32
C ASN A 289 5.42 5.23 11.55
N LYS A 290 4.75 4.91 12.67
CA LYS A 290 5.42 4.39 13.88
C LYS A 290 6.08 3.04 13.63
N LEU A 291 5.42 2.15 12.89
CA LEU A 291 5.98 0.85 12.55
C LEU A 291 7.19 0.99 11.63
N LEU A 292 7.11 1.85 10.62
CA LEU A 292 8.21 2.10 9.68
C LEU A 292 9.42 2.78 10.37
N ALA A 293 9.19 3.72 11.27
CA ALA A 293 10.26 4.31 12.08
C ALA A 293 10.97 3.23 12.90
N TRP A 294 10.20 2.36 13.58
CA TRP A 294 10.79 1.24 14.31
C TRP A 294 11.56 0.28 13.40
N MET A 295 11.05 -0.04 12.21
CA MET A 295 11.77 -0.88 11.25
C MET A 295 13.10 -0.25 10.84
N THR A 296 13.10 1.03 10.56
CA THR A 296 14.31 1.77 10.16
C THR A 296 15.35 1.80 11.28
N ASP A 297 14.94 2.11 12.51
CA ASP A 297 15.81 2.21 13.68
C ASP A 297 16.43 0.85 14.06
N ASN A 298 15.73 -0.24 13.78
CA ASN A 298 16.17 -1.61 14.13
C ASN A 298 16.68 -2.41 12.91
N GLN A 299 16.74 -1.81 11.71
CA GLN A 299 17.09 -2.51 10.47
C GLN A 299 16.27 -3.79 10.28
N ALA A 300 14.98 -3.70 10.64
CA ALA A 300 14.08 -4.84 10.77
C ALA A 300 13.49 -5.24 9.41
N THR A 301 13.32 -6.55 9.22
CA THR A 301 12.60 -7.12 8.08
C THR A 301 11.08 -7.01 8.28
N GLY A 302 10.31 -7.29 7.22
CA GLY A 302 8.85 -7.36 7.33
C GLY A 302 8.37 -8.42 8.34
N ASP A 303 9.05 -9.55 8.45
CA ASP A 303 8.71 -10.59 9.45
C ASP A 303 8.99 -10.13 10.88
N ASP A 304 10.03 -9.34 11.11
CA ASP A 304 10.30 -8.72 12.40
C ASP A 304 9.26 -7.65 12.73
N ALA A 305 8.88 -6.85 11.72
CA ALA A 305 7.82 -5.85 11.83
C ALA A 305 6.48 -6.49 12.19
N ALA A 306 6.14 -7.63 11.58
CA ALA A 306 4.92 -8.36 11.89
C ALA A 306 4.90 -8.82 13.36
N LYS A 307 5.97 -9.45 13.84
CA LYS A 307 6.09 -9.90 15.24
C LYS A 307 6.03 -8.71 16.20
N TYR A 308 6.76 -7.64 15.90
CA TYR A 308 6.74 -6.43 16.73
C TYR A 308 5.35 -5.80 16.78
N PHE A 309 4.69 -5.66 15.64
CA PHE A 309 3.36 -5.08 15.57
C PHE A 309 2.34 -5.90 16.35
N ILE A 310 2.30 -7.21 16.15
CA ILE A 310 1.38 -8.10 16.83
C ILE A 310 1.59 -8.05 18.35
N LYS A 311 2.84 -8.04 18.82
CA LYS A 311 3.16 -8.00 20.25
C LYS A 311 2.80 -6.67 20.90
N ASN A 312 2.98 -5.54 20.21
CA ASN A 312 2.90 -4.22 20.81
C ASN A 312 1.63 -3.42 20.47
N ASN A 313 0.78 -3.92 19.54
CA ASN A 313 -0.39 -3.20 19.05
C ASN A 313 -1.69 -4.04 19.13
N GLU A 314 -1.82 -4.86 20.16
CA GLU A 314 -3.01 -5.69 20.39
C GLU A 314 -4.33 -4.90 20.27
N PRO A 315 -4.49 -3.68 20.84
CA PRO A 315 -5.75 -2.92 20.74
C PRO A 315 -6.16 -2.55 19.32
N ILE A 316 -5.24 -2.64 18.36
CA ILE A 316 -5.49 -2.38 16.94
C ILE A 316 -5.93 -3.67 16.26
N TRP A 317 -5.05 -4.67 16.18
CA TRP A 317 -5.28 -5.88 15.39
C TRP A 317 -6.35 -6.80 15.96
N ILE A 318 -6.64 -6.75 17.28
CA ILE A 318 -7.71 -7.56 17.88
C ILE A 318 -9.09 -7.25 17.28
N LYS A 319 -9.27 -6.05 16.74
CA LYS A 319 -10.51 -5.62 16.08
C LYS A 319 -10.68 -6.20 14.68
N TRP A 320 -9.62 -6.75 14.11
CA TRP A 320 -9.61 -7.28 12.75
C TRP A 320 -10.02 -8.76 12.69
N VAL A 321 -9.96 -9.46 13.82
CA VAL A 321 -10.08 -10.91 13.89
C VAL A 321 -11.16 -11.35 14.87
N SER A 322 -11.63 -12.58 14.74
CA SER A 322 -12.53 -13.19 15.73
C SER A 322 -11.81 -13.48 17.05
N ALA A 323 -12.56 -13.68 18.12
CA ALA A 323 -12.01 -14.03 19.44
C ALA A 323 -11.13 -15.29 19.39
N ASP A 324 -11.56 -16.35 18.68
CA ASP A 324 -10.79 -17.59 18.51
C ASP A 324 -9.48 -17.35 17.76
N ALA A 325 -9.51 -16.52 16.70
CA ALA A 325 -8.33 -16.14 15.96
C ALA A 325 -7.36 -15.32 16.83
N ALA A 326 -7.89 -14.39 17.64
CA ALA A 326 -7.08 -13.59 18.55
C ALA A 326 -6.34 -14.45 19.58
N GLU A 327 -6.99 -15.48 20.15
CA GLU A 327 -6.34 -16.39 21.10
C GLU A 327 -5.19 -17.20 20.45
N LYS A 328 -5.35 -17.62 19.20
CA LYS A 328 -4.27 -18.29 18.45
C LYS A 328 -3.09 -17.36 18.22
N ILE A 329 -3.36 -16.11 17.81
CA ILE A 329 -2.33 -15.08 17.57
C ILE A 329 -1.56 -14.80 18.87
N LYS A 330 -2.28 -14.58 20.01
CA LYS A 330 -1.67 -14.33 21.32
C LYS A 330 -0.74 -15.47 21.77
N LYS A 331 -1.13 -16.73 21.50
CA LYS A 331 -0.31 -17.89 21.84
C LYS A 331 0.99 -17.94 21.02
N ALA A 332 0.97 -17.47 19.77
CA ALA A 332 2.13 -17.53 18.89
C ALA A 332 3.19 -16.46 19.18
N VAL A 333 2.88 -15.40 19.93
CA VAL A 333 3.81 -14.31 20.27
C VAL A 333 4.23 -14.27 21.73
N ARG A 334 3.76 -15.23 22.53
CA ARG A 334 4.21 -15.46 23.91
C ARG A 334 5.56 -16.15 23.89
#